data_314cc763f61e4e80cd36bc84c781494a
#
_entry.id   314cc763f61e4e80cd36bc84c781494a
#
_cell.length_a   1.000
_cell.length_b   1.000
_cell.length_c   1.000
_cell.angle_alpha   90.00
_cell.angle_beta   90.00
_cell.angle_gamma   90.00
#
_symmetry.space_group_name_H-M   'P 1'
#
loop_
_entity.id
_entity.type
_entity.pdbx_description
1 polymer ?
#
loop_
_entity_poly.entity_id
_entity_poly.type
_entity_poly.pdbx_seq_one_letter_code
_entity_poly.pdbx_strand_id
1 'polypeptide(L)'
;MVDTPEGAVFFHCTQGKDRTGLAAAFLLSAFGVDRETIIADFDKTNQVYARDVRKFCRRVKFFGGKEEEMAVVKSFIGANTGNFVNTLDMITAEYGSMDAYLRNILPLTDGDFETLRERYLMST
;
A
#
# COMPACT_ATOMS: atom_id res chain seq x y z
N MET A 1 9.11 -12.91 -7.13
CA MET A 1 10.18 -11.90 -7.05
C MET A 1 11.49 -12.54 -6.62
N VAL A 2 11.53 -13.26 -5.51
CA VAL A 2 12.73 -14.01 -5.10
C VAL A 2 13.08 -15.09 -6.14
N ASP A 3 12.11 -15.90 -6.53
CA ASP A 3 12.29 -17.04 -7.44
C ASP A 3 12.36 -16.67 -8.94
N THR A 4 12.26 -15.38 -9.27
CA THR A 4 12.31 -14.91 -10.67
C THR A 4 13.65 -14.23 -10.91
N PRO A 5 14.65 -14.93 -11.48
CA PRO A 5 16.01 -14.40 -11.60
C PRO A 5 16.13 -13.27 -12.61
N GLU A 6 15.29 -13.23 -13.62
CA GLU A 6 15.34 -12.26 -14.72
C GLU A 6 13.94 -11.71 -15.03
N GLY A 7 13.91 -10.52 -15.65
CA GLY A 7 12.68 -9.86 -16.08
C GLY A 7 12.04 -8.99 -14.99
N ALA A 8 10.82 -8.53 -15.27
CA ALA A 8 10.04 -7.71 -14.39
C ALA A 8 8.91 -8.51 -13.73
N VAL A 9 8.62 -8.20 -12.47
CA VAL A 9 7.44 -8.74 -11.77
C VAL A 9 6.39 -7.65 -11.70
N PHE A 10 5.21 -7.94 -12.23
CA PHE A 10 4.06 -7.07 -12.20
C PHE A 10 3.00 -7.62 -11.25
N PHE A 11 2.52 -6.81 -10.33
CA PHE A 11 1.42 -7.16 -9.46
C PHE A 11 0.37 -6.04 -9.39
N HIS A 12 -0.88 -6.41 -9.33
CA HIS A 12 -2.00 -5.46 -9.28
C HIS A 12 -3.20 -6.06 -8.54
N CYS A 13 -4.14 -5.20 -8.17
CA CYS A 13 -5.49 -5.58 -7.79
C CYS A 13 -6.48 -4.93 -8.76
N THR A 14 -7.75 -4.83 -8.39
CA THR A 14 -8.77 -4.24 -9.27
C THR A 14 -8.51 -2.76 -9.58
N GLN A 15 -8.15 -1.97 -8.58
CA GLN A 15 -7.91 -0.52 -8.72
C GLN A 15 -6.46 -0.10 -8.49
N GLY A 16 -5.58 -1.04 -8.15
CA GLY A 16 -4.16 -0.76 -7.91
C GLY A 16 -3.88 0.10 -6.67
N LYS A 17 -4.77 0.14 -5.70
CA LYS A 17 -4.60 0.99 -4.48
C LYS A 17 -4.48 0.19 -3.19
N ASP A 18 -5.55 -0.41 -2.68
CA ASP A 18 -5.58 -0.97 -1.31
C ASP A 18 -4.70 -2.22 -1.17
N ARG A 19 -5.04 -3.33 -1.84
CA ARG A 19 -4.26 -4.58 -1.80
C ARG A 19 -2.88 -4.42 -2.44
N THR A 20 -2.79 -3.68 -3.52
CA THR A 20 -1.51 -3.35 -4.17
C THR A 20 -0.64 -2.49 -3.27
N GLY A 21 -1.23 -1.50 -2.58
CA GLY A 21 -0.53 -0.67 -1.62
C GLY A 21 -0.01 -1.46 -0.42
N LEU A 22 -0.78 -2.44 0.08
CA LEU A 22 -0.32 -3.34 1.14
C LEU A 22 0.84 -4.24 0.67
N ALA A 23 0.75 -4.78 -0.54
CA ALA A 23 1.85 -5.57 -1.12
C ALA A 23 3.13 -4.72 -1.30
N ALA A 24 2.98 -3.46 -1.76
CA ALA A 24 4.08 -2.52 -1.84
C ALA A 24 4.69 -2.23 -0.46
N ALA A 25 3.86 -2.07 0.59
CA ALA A 25 4.32 -1.87 1.96
C ALA A 25 5.17 -3.04 2.46
N PHE A 26 4.78 -4.28 2.16
CA PHE A 26 5.59 -5.46 2.51
C PHE A 26 6.94 -5.45 1.81
N LEU A 27 7.00 -5.12 0.54
CA LEU A 27 8.24 -5.01 -0.21
C LEU A 27 9.13 -3.87 0.32
N LEU A 28 8.58 -2.69 0.54
CA LEU A 28 9.31 -1.55 1.09
C LEU A 28 9.86 -1.88 2.48
N SER A 29 9.07 -2.56 3.32
CA SER A 29 9.54 -3.04 4.62
C SER A 29 10.67 -4.06 4.49
N ALA A 30 10.61 -5.00 3.54
CA ALA A 30 11.69 -5.95 3.27
C ALA A 30 12.97 -5.25 2.80
N PHE A 31 12.84 -4.11 2.12
CA PHE A 31 13.96 -3.26 1.74
C PHE A 31 14.53 -2.44 2.92
N GLY A 32 13.83 -2.37 4.05
CA GLY A 32 14.23 -1.62 5.22
C GLY A 32 13.78 -0.16 5.22
N VAL A 33 12.78 0.17 4.40
CA VAL A 33 12.17 1.51 4.39
C VAL A 33 11.38 1.72 5.69
N ASP A 34 11.51 2.91 6.26
CA ASP A 34 10.80 3.27 7.48
C ASP A 34 9.28 3.39 7.28
N ARG A 35 8.56 3.22 8.37
CA ARG A 35 7.09 3.19 8.38
C ARG A 35 6.47 4.48 7.85
N GLU A 36 7.02 5.63 8.22
CA GLU A 36 6.53 6.95 7.84
C GLU A 36 6.62 7.15 6.34
N THR A 37 7.72 6.73 5.75
CA THR A 37 7.93 6.75 4.29
C THR A 37 6.97 5.81 3.57
N ILE A 38 6.70 4.62 4.11
CA ILE A 38 5.72 3.67 3.57
C ILE A 38 4.31 4.26 3.59
N ILE A 39 3.91 4.90 4.69
CA ILE A 39 2.60 5.56 4.79
C ILE A 39 2.49 6.72 3.80
N ALA A 40 3.55 7.53 3.68
CA ALA A 40 3.58 8.64 2.74
C ALA A 40 3.50 8.17 1.27
N ASP A 41 4.14 7.05 0.95
CA ASP A 41 4.04 6.44 -0.38
C ASP A 41 2.61 5.96 -0.68
N PHE A 42 1.97 5.27 0.25
CA PHE A 42 0.57 4.87 0.11
C PHE A 42 -0.36 6.07 -0.10
N ASP A 43 -0.14 7.16 0.65
CA ASP A 43 -0.98 8.37 0.57
C ASP A 43 -0.84 9.13 -0.76
N LYS A 44 0.23 8.92 -1.54
CA LYS A 44 0.35 9.46 -2.91
C LYS A 44 -0.82 9.04 -3.80
N THR A 45 -1.42 7.89 -3.54
CA THR A 45 -2.65 7.43 -4.21
C THR A 45 -3.75 8.48 -4.14
N ASN A 46 -3.92 9.14 -2.99
CA ASN A 46 -4.94 10.19 -2.82
C ASN A 46 -4.66 11.42 -3.70
N GLN A 47 -3.40 11.74 -3.96
CA GLN A 47 -3.01 12.83 -4.86
C GLN A 47 -3.40 12.49 -6.31
N VAL A 48 -3.14 11.25 -6.73
CA VAL A 48 -3.49 10.76 -8.07
C VAL A 48 -5.00 10.77 -8.28
N TYR A 49 -5.76 10.22 -7.33
CA TYR A 49 -7.23 10.13 -7.42
C TYR A 49 -7.98 11.42 -7.03
N ALA A 50 -7.29 12.45 -6.54
CA ALA A 50 -7.92 13.70 -6.09
C ALA A 50 -8.84 14.35 -7.13
N ARG A 51 -8.46 14.27 -8.41
CA ARG A 51 -9.28 14.81 -9.53
C ARG A 51 -10.58 14.03 -9.68
N ASP A 52 -10.52 12.71 -9.65
CA ASP A 52 -11.69 11.85 -9.81
C ASP A 52 -12.61 11.96 -8.62
N VAL A 53 -12.07 11.96 -7.40
CA VAL A 53 -12.85 12.20 -6.17
C VAL A 53 -13.63 13.51 -6.29
N ARG A 54 -12.98 14.61 -6.68
CA ARG A 54 -13.66 15.92 -6.86
C ARG A 54 -14.75 15.87 -7.93
N LYS A 55 -14.49 15.17 -9.03
CA LYS A 55 -15.46 15.02 -10.14
C LYS A 55 -16.72 14.26 -9.68
N PHE A 56 -16.53 13.14 -8.99
CA PHE A 56 -17.63 12.34 -8.49
C PHE A 56 -18.40 13.03 -7.37
N CYS A 57 -17.74 13.67 -6.42
CA CYS A 57 -18.40 14.46 -5.37
C CYS A 57 -19.25 15.59 -5.97
N ARG A 58 -18.78 16.28 -7.01
CA ARG A 58 -19.58 17.30 -7.71
C ARG A 58 -20.83 16.71 -8.35
N ARG A 59 -20.73 15.49 -8.94
CA ARG A 59 -21.90 14.80 -9.51
C ARG A 59 -22.92 14.44 -8.42
N VAL A 60 -22.46 13.85 -7.32
CA VAL A 60 -23.33 13.52 -6.17
C VAL A 60 -24.06 14.78 -5.68
N LYS A 61 -23.33 15.87 -5.48
CA LYS A 61 -23.91 17.15 -5.05
C LYS A 61 -24.93 17.70 -6.06
N PHE A 62 -24.64 17.61 -7.35
CA PHE A 62 -25.54 18.06 -8.42
C PHE A 62 -26.90 17.31 -8.40
N PHE A 63 -26.88 16.02 -8.06
CA PHE A 63 -28.10 15.20 -7.91
C PHE A 63 -28.72 15.26 -6.51
N GLY A 64 -28.34 16.24 -5.69
CA GLY A 64 -28.91 16.47 -4.35
C GLY A 64 -28.35 15.56 -3.26
N GLY A 65 -27.23 14.89 -3.51
CA GLY A 65 -26.55 14.06 -2.51
C GLY A 65 -25.98 14.89 -1.36
N LYS A 66 -25.94 14.27 -0.18
CA LYS A 66 -25.49 14.86 1.08
C LYS A 66 -24.00 14.58 1.32
N GLU A 67 -23.47 15.13 2.41
CA GLU A 67 -22.08 14.91 2.83
C GLU A 67 -21.74 13.42 3.08
N GLU A 68 -22.74 12.64 3.53
CA GLU A 68 -22.57 11.20 3.78
C GLU A 68 -22.24 10.43 2.49
N GLU A 69 -22.99 10.71 1.39
CA GLU A 69 -22.72 10.07 0.10
C GLU A 69 -21.39 10.56 -0.48
N MET A 70 -21.01 11.80 -0.26
CA MET A 70 -19.69 12.31 -0.66
C MET A 70 -18.56 11.65 0.14
N ALA A 71 -18.78 11.35 1.43
CA ALA A 71 -17.83 10.60 2.25
C ALA A 71 -17.63 9.17 1.72
N VAL A 72 -18.71 8.50 1.32
CA VAL A 72 -18.66 7.18 0.67
C VAL A 72 -17.85 7.26 -0.64
N VAL A 73 -18.10 8.25 -1.48
CA VAL A 73 -17.35 8.45 -2.73
C VAL A 73 -15.85 8.63 -2.45
N LYS A 74 -15.49 9.46 -1.47
CA LYS A 74 -14.10 9.68 -1.07
C LYS A 74 -13.43 8.39 -0.62
N SER A 75 -14.12 7.60 0.20
CA SER A 75 -13.61 6.32 0.71
C SER A 75 -13.49 5.25 -0.39
N PHE A 76 -14.40 5.24 -1.35
CA PHE A 76 -14.42 4.22 -2.40
C PHE A 76 -13.43 4.51 -3.54
N ILE A 77 -13.31 5.76 -3.98
CA ILE A 77 -12.44 6.15 -5.10
C ILE A 77 -11.03 6.44 -4.59
N GLY A 78 -10.88 7.19 -3.50
CA GLY A 78 -9.61 7.43 -2.84
C GLY A 78 -9.08 6.22 -2.09
N ALA A 79 -7.88 6.32 -1.57
CA ALA A 79 -7.29 5.35 -0.64
C ALA A 79 -7.59 5.76 0.80
N ASN A 80 -7.99 4.83 1.63
CA ASN A 80 -8.21 5.10 3.05
C ASN A 80 -6.91 4.90 3.83
N THR A 81 -6.13 5.97 3.97
CA THR A 81 -4.85 5.97 4.70
C THR A 81 -5.03 5.55 6.17
N GLY A 82 -6.15 5.92 6.80
CA GLY A 82 -6.46 5.49 8.18
C GLY A 82 -6.60 3.98 8.30
N ASN A 83 -7.33 3.34 7.39
CA ASN A 83 -7.44 1.88 7.37
C ASN A 83 -6.10 1.20 7.06
N PHE A 84 -5.30 1.79 6.20
CA PHE A 84 -3.96 1.30 5.91
C PHE A 84 -3.06 1.35 7.15
N VAL A 85 -3.02 2.48 7.85
CA VAL A 85 -2.28 2.65 9.12
C VAL A 85 -2.76 1.65 10.16
N ASN A 86 -4.07 1.51 10.35
CA ASN A 86 -4.65 0.54 11.28
C ASN A 86 -4.22 -0.90 10.93
N THR A 87 -4.13 -1.25 9.65
CA THR A 87 -3.65 -2.57 9.23
C THR A 87 -2.20 -2.80 9.64
N LEU A 88 -1.32 -1.80 9.47
CA LEU A 88 0.07 -1.88 9.91
C LEU A 88 0.17 -1.98 11.45
N ASP A 89 -0.69 -1.27 12.18
CA ASP A 89 -0.77 -1.34 13.64
C ASP A 89 -1.22 -2.71 14.13
N MET A 90 -2.23 -3.30 13.48
CA MET A 90 -2.68 -4.66 13.79
C MET A 90 -1.58 -5.70 13.56
N ILE A 91 -0.85 -5.61 12.44
CA ILE A 91 0.29 -6.49 12.18
C ILE A 91 1.34 -6.35 13.29
N THR A 92 1.67 -5.12 13.67
CA THR A 92 2.66 -4.87 14.72
C THR A 92 2.17 -5.38 16.09
N ALA A 93 0.91 -5.18 16.41
CA ALA A 93 0.32 -5.63 17.67
C ALA A 93 0.26 -7.17 17.77
N GLU A 94 -0.07 -7.85 16.66
CA GLU A 94 -0.23 -9.32 16.67
C GLU A 94 1.10 -10.06 16.52
N TYR A 95 2.02 -9.55 15.72
CA TYR A 95 3.28 -10.23 15.38
C TYR A 95 4.53 -9.57 15.96
N GLY A 96 4.40 -8.46 16.69
CA GLY A 96 5.48 -7.73 17.32
C GLY A 96 6.16 -6.70 16.39
N SER A 97 6.30 -7.01 15.10
CA SER A 97 6.84 -6.10 14.08
C SER A 97 6.46 -6.53 12.67
N MET A 98 6.62 -5.64 11.72
CA MET A 98 6.48 -5.99 10.29
C MET A 98 7.55 -6.99 9.86
N ASP A 99 8.78 -6.88 10.35
CA ASP A 99 9.86 -7.85 10.07
C ASP A 99 9.51 -9.25 10.58
N ALA A 100 8.98 -9.36 11.81
CA ALA A 100 8.50 -10.64 12.36
C ALA A 100 7.34 -11.23 11.53
N TYR A 101 6.42 -10.40 11.05
CA TYR A 101 5.35 -10.83 10.15
C TYR A 101 5.90 -11.38 8.83
N LEU A 102 6.81 -10.66 8.18
CA LEU A 102 7.42 -11.08 6.91
C LEU A 102 8.18 -12.40 7.05
N ARG A 103 8.85 -12.62 8.17
CA ARG A 103 9.64 -13.85 8.44
C ARG A 103 8.77 -15.05 8.84
N ASN A 104 7.75 -14.83 9.64
CA ASN A 104 6.99 -15.92 10.24
C ASN A 104 5.74 -16.31 9.42
N ILE A 105 5.11 -15.33 8.77
CA ILE A 105 3.85 -15.53 8.04
C ILE A 105 4.10 -15.63 6.53
N LEU A 106 4.95 -14.78 5.96
CA LEU A 106 5.34 -14.87 4.55
C LEU A 106 6.59 -15.74 4.32
N PRO A 107 7.04 -16.48 5.29
CA PRO A 107 8.27 -17.21 5.57
C PRO A 107 9.48 -16.77 4.73
N LEU A 108 9.77 -15.46 4.71
CA LEU A 108 10.95 -14.92 4.04
C LEU A 108 12.20 -15.20 4.87
N THR A 109 13.20 -15.79 4.23
CA THR A 109 14.51 -16.07 4.83
C THR A 109 15.44 -14.85 4.72
N ASP A 110 16.54 -14.84 5.47
CA ASP A 110 17.59 -13.79 5.33
C ASP A 110 18.13 -13.72 3.90
N GLY A 111 18.32 -14.87 3.24
CA GLY A 111 18.72 -14.92 1.84
C GLY A 111 17.68 -14.31 0.87
N ASP A 112 16.38 -14.40 1.19
CA ASP A 112 15.33 -13.75 0.40
C ASP A 112 15.41 -12.23 0.53
N PHE A 113 15.63 -11.71 1.75
CA PHE A 113 15.82 -10.28 1.99
C PHE A 113 17.06 -9.74 1.26
N GLU A 114 18.18 -10.48 1.30
CA GLU A 114 19.39 -10.11 0.57
C GLU A 114 19.14 -10.10 -0.94
N THR A 115 18.53 -11.17 -1.47
CA THR A 115 18.18 -11.28 -2.90
C THR A 115 17.29 -10.15 -3.37
N LEU A 116 16.28 -9.78 -2.57
CA LEU A 116 15.38 -8.67 -2.90
C LEU A 116 16.14 -7.34 -2.94
N ARG A 117 17.01 -7.08 -1.97
CA ARG A 117 17.80 -5.85 -1.91
C ARG A 117 18.80 -5.75 -3.05
N GLU A 118 19.54 -6.82 -3.34
CA GLU A 118 20.50 -6.87 -4.45
C GLU A 118 19.86 -6.63 -5.80
N ARG A 119 18.67 -7.17 -6.03
CA ARG A 119 17.97 -7.07 -7.32
C ARG A 119 17.25 -5.75 -7.54
N TYR A 120 16.71 -5.15 -6.50
CA TYR A 120 15.81 -4.01 -6.63
C TYR A 120 16.32 -2.72 -6.02
N LEU A 121 17.38 -2.76 -5.21
CA LEU A 121 18.05 -1.56 -4.71
C LEU A 121 19.34 -1.33 -5.50
N MET A 122 19.50 -0.12 -6.02
CA MET A 122 20.76 0.28 -6.66
C MET A 122 21.79 0.54 -5.56
N SER A 123 22.97 -0.07 -5.70
CA SER A 123 24.12 0.32 -4.89
C SER A 123 24.52 1.75 -5.24
N THR A 124 24.39 2.65 -4.28
CA THR A 124 24.92 4.03 -4.40
C THR A 124 26.39 4.05 -4.05
#